data_e445a2894a935c64df62d9ca01cbba5c
#
_entry.id   e445a2894a935c64df62d9ca01cbba5c
#
_cell.length_a   1.000
_cell.length_b   1.000
_cell.length_c   1.000
_cell.angle_alpha   90.00
_cell.angle_beta   90.00
_cell.angle_gamma   90.00
#
_symmetry.space_group_name_H-M   'P 1'
#
loop_
_entity.id
_entity.type
_entity.pdbx_description
1 polymer ?
#
loop_
_entity_poly.entity_id
_entity_poly.type
_entity_poly.pdbx_seq_one_letter_code
_entity_poly.pdbx_strand_id
1 'polypeptide(L)'
;MANLNHIGIYVKNLEKSLEFYDELFGFKVVNSFTSGEAKISMIDIGGGTLELVQRPGSPAAPPDGNWSHVALHDPKFDETVAKLDEKGIPKRLVPMGNGSSLCFFSDLDGHVIEIMEKDF
;
A
#
# COMPACT_ATOMS: atom_id res chain seq x y z
N MET A 1 -7.11 22.43 13.80
CA MET A 1 -7.63 21.38 12.91
C MET A 1 -6.79 20.12 13.08
N ALA A 2 -7.43 18.99 13.21
CA ALA A 2 -6.68 17.73 13.25
C ALA A 2 -6.03 17.44 11.89
N ASN A 3 -4.99 16.65 11.88
CA ASN A 3 -4.30 16.24 10.67
C ASN A 3 -3.99 14.74 10.71
N LEU A 4 -3.70 14.18 9.57
CA LEU A 4 -3.40 12.76 9.46
C LEU A 4 -2.06 12.45 10.12
N ASN A 5 -2.04 11.45 10.99
CA ASN A 5 -0.79 10.87 11.52
C ASN A 5 -0.44 9.59 10.76
N HIS A 6 -1.32 8.60 10.80
CA HIS A 6 -1.08 7.34 10.10
C HIS A 6 -2.37 6.62 9.75
N ILE A 7 -2.24 5.63 8.86
CA ILE A 7 -3.26 4.63 8.55
C ILE A 7 -2.70 3.29 8.99
N GLY A 8 -3.48 2.47 9.68
CA GLY A 8 -3.03 1.17 10.15
C GLY A 8 -3.64 0.02 9.34
N ILE A 9 -2.83 -0.97 9.02
CA ILE A 9 -3.27 -2.21 8.37
C ILE A 9 -2.66 -3.42 9.07
N TYR A 10 -3.39 -4.53 9.08
CA TYR A 10 -2.85 -5.81 9.54
C TYR A 10 -2.15 -6.51 8.39
N VAL A 11 -0.99 -7.11 8.70
CA VAL A 11 -0.23 -7.91 7.74
C VAL A 11 0.12 -9.26 8.37
N LYS A 12 0.22 -10.28 7.55
CA LYS A 12 0.57 -11.63 8.01
C LYS A 12 2.07 -11.81 8.19
N ASN A 13 2.86 -11.14 7.37
CA ASN A 13 4.32 -11.21 7.43
C ASN A 13 4.88 -9.81 7.24
N LEU A 14 5.30 -9.19 8.34
CA LEU A 14 5.77 -7.81 8.34
C LEU A 14 6.97 -7.61 7.42
N GLU A 15 7.97 -8.50 7.48
CA GLU A 15 9.18 -8.37 6.68
C GLU A 15 8.89 -8.42 5.19
N LYS A 16 8.04 -9.35 4.76
CA LYS A 16 7.64 -9.47 3.35
C LYS A 16 6.83 -8.27 2.89
N SER A 17 5.95 -7.75 3.74
CA SER A 17 5.16 -6.56 3.42
C SER A 17 6.04 -5.32 3.29
N LEU A 18 7.02 -5.15 4.19
CA LEU A 18 7.97 -4.04 4.09
C LEU A 18 8.79 -4.12 2.80
N GLU A 19 9.23 -5.30 2.42
CA GLU A 19 9.94 -5.51 1.16
C GLU A 19 9.06 -5.17 -0.05
N PHE A 20 7.80 -5.60 -0.02
CA PHE A 20 6.83 -5.32 -1.08
C PHE A 20 6.68 -3.81 -1.32
N TYR A 21 6.43 -3.04 -0.27
CA TYR A 21 6.23 -1.59 -0.39
C TYR A 21 7.52 -0.85 -0.76
N ASP A 22 8.67 -1.32 -0.29
CA ASP A 22 9.96 -0.73 -0.66
C ASP A 22 10.28 -0.99 -2.14
N GLU A 23 10.11 -2.22 -2.60
CA GLU A 23 10.42 -2.57 -4.00
C GLU A 23 9.53 -1.84 -5.00
N LEU A 24 8.24 -1.67 -4.70
CA LEU A 24 7.33 -0.99 -5.61
C LEU A 24 7.45 0.53 -5.56
N PHE A 25 7.59 1.10 -4.38
CA PHE A 25 7.45 2.55 -4.19
C PHE A 25 8.67 3.21 -3.55
N GLY A 26 9.59 2.45 -3.00
CA GLY A 26 10.70 2.99 -2.23
C GLY A 26 10.29 3.50 -0.85
N PHE A 27 9.17 3.04 -0.31
CA PHE A 27 8.72 3.44 1.03
C PHE A 27 9.63 2.86 2.09
N LYS A 28 10.24 3.72 2.90
CA LYS A 28 11.21 3.34 3.92
C LYS A 28 10.60 3.35 5.31
N VAL A 29 11.11 2.46 6.15
CA VAL A 29 10.73 2.41 7.56
C VAL A 29 11.25 3.66 8.27
N VAL A 30 10.36 4.35 8.98
CA VAL A 30 10.71 5.51 9.80
C VAL A 30 10.61 5.21 11.29
N ASN A 31 9.93 4.12 11.68
CA ASN A 31 9.84 3.70 13.07
C ASN A 31 9.45 2.22 13.15
N SER A 32 9.99 1.51 14.13
CA SER A 32 9.63 0.12 14.42
C SER A 32 9.61 -0.11 15.92
N PHE A 33 8.60 -0.81 16.40
CA PHE A 33 8.45 -1.12 17.82
C PHE A 33 7.56 -2.34 18.00
N THR A 34 7.47 -2.81 19.24
CA THR A 34 6.57 -3.91 19.61
C THR A 34 5.56 -3.41 20.62
N SER A 35 4.37 -3.98 20.59
CA SER A 35 3.32 -3.73 21.56
C SER A 35 2.67 -5.08 21.92
N GLY A 36 3.00 -5.60 23.10
CA GLY A 36 2.61 -6.97 23.44
C GLY A 36 3.20 -7.97 22.46
N GLU A 37 2.37 -8.77 21.81
CA GLU A 37 2.77 -9.73 20.78
C GLU A 37 2.83 -9.12 19.39
N ALA A 38 2.45 -7.87 19.23
CA ALA A 38 2.44 -7.21 17.93
C ALA A 38 3.82 -6.68 17.57
N LYS A 39 4.22 -6.92 16.33
CA LYS A 39 5.37 -6.28 15.69
C LYS A 39 4.84 -5.20 14.77
N ILE A 40 5.35 -4.00 14.92
CA ILE A 40 4.83 -2.82 14.22
C ILE A 40 5.96 -2.11 13.51
N SER A 41 5.75 -1.75 12.27
CA SER A 41 6.63 -0.85 11.52
C SER A 41 5.82 0.21 10.82
N MET A 42 6.33 1.42 10.84
CA MET A 42 5.72 2.55 10.15
C MET A 42 6.59 2.94 8.97
N ILE A 43 5.98 3.07 7.81
CA ILE A 43 6.66 3.48 6.59
C ILE A 43 6.13 4.84 6.12
N ASP A 44 7.01 5.66 5.59
CA ASP A 44 6.65 6.96 5.03
C ASP A 44 6.05 6.74 3.64
N ILE A 45 4.78 7.12 3.46
CA ILE A 45 4.08 7.00 2.18
C ILE A 45 3.84 8.35 1.50
N GLY A 46 4.51 9.40 1.98
CA GLY A 46 4.37 10.74 1.45
C GLY A 46 3.10 11.43 2.00
N GLY A 47 3.26 12.41 2.85
CA GLY A 47 2.12 13.11 3.47
C GLY A 47 1.56 12.41 4.70
N GLY A 48 2.11 11.29 5.11
CA GLY A 48 1.72 10.53 6.30
C GLY A 48 2.46 9.21 6.35
N THR A 49 2.12 8.38 7.33
CA THR A 49 2.72 7.06 7.45
C THR A 49 1.67 5.97 7.36
N LEU A 50 2.11 4.81 6.89
CA LEU A 50 1.34 3.58 6.94
C LEU A 50 1.92 2.72 8.06
N GLU A 51 1.08 2.34 9.02
CA GLU A 51 1.46 1.46 10.12
C GLU A 51 1.11 0.02 9.74
N LEU A 52 2.11 -0.83 9.68
CA LEU A 52 1.93 -2.26 9.41
C LEU A 52 2.03 -3.02 10.72
N VAL A 53 0.98 -3.76 11.06
CA VAL A 53 0.87 -4.47 12.33
C VAL A 53 0.78 -5.97 12.07
N GLN A 54 1.79 -6.71 12.54
CA GLN A 54 1.78 -8.16 12.54
C GLN A 54 1.57 -8.65 13.97
N ARG A 55 0.53 -9.44 14.17
CA ARG A 55 0.27 -10.11 15.43
C ARG A 55 -0.27 -11.52 15.15
N PRO A 56 -0.22 -12.45 16.14
CA PRO A 56 -0.82 -13.77 15.94
C PRO A 56 -2.27 -13.65 15.49
N GLY A 57 -2.62 -14.33 14.39
CA GLY A 57 -3.96 -14.28 13.85
C GLY A 57 -4.34 -13.01 13.10
N SER A 58 -3.36 -12.21 12.66
CA SER A 58 -3.64 -11.05 11.80
C SER A 58 -4.51 -11.45 10.61
N PRO A 59 -5.67 -10.79 10.41
CA PRO A 59 -6.55 -11.13 9.31
C PRO A 59 -6.04 -10.56 7.99
N ALA A 60 -6.38 -11.23 6.88
CA ALA A 60 -6.30 -10.62 5.57
C ALA A 60 -7.41 -9.58 5.43
N ALA A 61 -7.25 -8.63 4.51
CA ALA A 61 -8.31 -7.69 4.19
C ALA A 61 -9.50 -8.47 3.61
N PRO A 62 -10.72 -8.29 4.13
CA PRO A 62 -11.88 -8.99 3.58
C PRO A 62 -12.21 -8.45 2.18
N PRO A 63 -12.60 -9.34 1.23
CA PRO A 63 -12.92 -8.91 -0.14
C PRO A 63 -14.03 -7.86 -0.20
N ASP A 64 -15.02 -7.98 0.69
CA ASP A 64 -16.19 -7.09 0.73
C ASP A 64 -16.24 -6.29 2.03
N GLY A 65 -15.08 -5.96 2.59
CA GLY A 65 -14.99 -5.18 3.82
C GLY A 65 -15.22 -3.68 3.61
N ASN A 66 -15.07 -2.92 4.68
CA ASN A 66 -15.25 -1.46 4.64
C ASN A 66 -14.04 -0.74 4.06
N TRP A 67 -12.93 -1.43 3.89
CA TRP A 67 -11.75 -0.87 3.24
C TRP A 67 -12.00 -0.85 1.74
N SER A 68 -11.98 0.34 1.13
CA SER A 68 -12.03 0.43 -0.32
C SER A 68 -10.60 0.38 -0.88
N HIS A 69 -9.86 1.45 -0.71
CA HIS A 69 -8.49 1.51 -1.22
C HIS A 69 -7.74 2.68 -0.61
N VAL A 70 -6.41 2.64 -0.72
CA VAL A 70 -5.56 3.82 -0.55
C VAL A 70 -5.14 4.28 -1.94
N ALA A 71 -5.23 5.57 -2.20
CA ALA A 71 -4.81 6.15 -3.47
C ALA A 71 -3.48 6.86 -3.31
N LEU A 72 -2.56 6.57 -4.19
CA LEU A 72 -1.22 7.13 -4.21
C LEU A 72 -0.99 7.86 -5.54
N HIS A 73 -0.53 9.10 -5.47
CA HIS A 73 0.00 9.79 -6.63
C HIS A 73 1.38 9.24 -6.92
N ASP A 74 1.57 8.67 -8.09
CA ASP A 74 2.83 8.04 -8.48
C ASP A 74 3.39 8.69 -9.75
N PRO A 75 4.37 9.58 -9.60
CA PRO A 75 4.98 10.23 -10.78
C PRO A 75 5.73 9.24 -11.67
N LYS A 76 6.04 8.05 -11.16
CA LYS A 76 6.67 6.95 -11.91
C LYS A 76 5.66 5.85 -12.24
N PHE A 77 4.44 6.24 -12.56
CA PHE A 77 3.32 5.33 -12.84
C PHE A 77 3.71 4.19 -13.79
N ASP A 78 4.30 4.51 -14.94
CA ASP A 78 4.64 3.50 -15.95
C ASP A 78 5.69 2.51 -15.43
N GLU A 79 6.67 3.00 -14.66
CA GLU A 79 7.67 2.12 -14.04
C GLU A 79 7.07 1.18 -13.02
N THR A 80 6.13 1.69 -12.21
CA THR A 80 5.42 0.87 -11.22
C THR A 80 4.58 -0.20 -11.89
N VAL A 81 3.85 0.15 -12.94
CA VAL A 81 3.07 -0.81 -13.73
C VAL A 81 3.97 -1.90 -14.31
N ALA A 82 5.13 -1.53 -14.84
CA ALA A 82 6.09 -2.50 -15.35
C ALA A 82 6.60 -3.45 -14.25
N LYS A 83 6.84 -2.96 -13.04
CA LYS A 83 7.23 -3.79 -11.90
C LYS A 83 6.13 -4.76 -11.50
N LEU A 84 4.88 -4.31 -11.52
CA LEU A 84 3.73 -5.19 -11.26
C LEU A 84 3.69 -6.35 -12.28
N ASP A 85 3.91 -6.05 -13.55
CA ASP A 85 3.96 -7.06 -14.60
C ASP A 85 5.12 -8.04 -14.40
N GLU A 86 6.31 -7.55 -14.09
CA GLU A 86 7.48 -8.39 -13.79
C GLU A 86 7.24 -9.34 -12.62
N LYS A 87 6.54 -8.86 -11.59
CA LYS A 87 6.24 -9.64 -10.39
C LYS A 87 5.01 -10.55 -10.57
N GLY A 88 4.33 -10.48 -11.72
CA GLY A 88 3.13 -11.25 -11.95
C GLY A 88 1.95 -10.84 -11.07
N ILE A 89 1.91 -9.59 -10.62
CA ILE A 89 0.84 -9.08 -9.77
C ILE A 89 -0.35 -8.69 -10.64
N PRO A 90 -1.54 -9.28 -10.41
CA PRO A 90 -2.74 -8.88 -11.15
C PRO A 90 -3.06 -7.41 -10.92
N LYS A 91 -3.47 -6.74 -11.99
CA LYS A 91 -3.83 -5.32 -11.92
C LYS A 91 -4.98 -5.01 -12.85
N ARG A 92 -5.63 -3.87 -12.63
CA ARG A 92 -6.68 -3.36 -13.49
C ARG A 92 -6.38 -1.91 -13.83
N LEU A 93 -6.24 -1.62 -15.12
CA LEU A 93 -6.06 -0.26 -15.63
C LEU A 93 -7.42 0.33 -15.98
N VAL A 94 -7.66 1.57 -15.56
CA VAL A 94 -8.90 2.29 -15.82
C VAL A 94 -8.57 3.63 -16.49
N PRO A 95 -8.97 3.84 -17.76
CA PRO A 95 -8.75 5.13 -18.41
C PRO A 95 -9.59 6.22 -17.76
N MET A 96 -9.01 7.41 -17.64
CA MET A 96 -9.66 8.55 -16.97
C MET A 96 -10.27 9.56 -17.93
N GLY A 97 -10.05 9.45 -19.24
CA GLY A 97 -10.55 10.42 -20.20
C GLY A 97 -9.70 11.69 -20.33
N ASN A 98 -8.66 11.86 -19.53
CA ASN A 98 -7.71 12.99 -19.61
C ASN A 98 -6.36 12.58 -20.24
N GLY A 99 -6.30 11.41 -20.87
CA GLY A 99 -5.08 10.86 -21.46
C GLY A 99 -4.23 10.07 -20.46
N SER A 100 -4.69 9.91 -19.23
CA SER A 100 -4.01 9.09 -18.22
C SER A 100 -4.89 7.93 -17.78
N SER A 101 -4.34 7.05 -16.94
CA SER A 101 -5.05 5.89 -16.39
C SER A 101 -4.83 5.81 -14.89
N LEU A 102 -5.77 5.14 -14.22
CA LEU A 102 -5.59 4.64 -12.86
C LEU A 102 -5.17 3.19 -12.95
N CYS A 103 -4.47 2.70 -11.93
CA CYS A 103 -4.15 1.28 -11.82
C CYS A 103 -4.52 0.81 -10.42
N PHE A 104 -5.31 -0.26 -10.35
CA PHE A 104 -5.70 -0.91 -9.10
C PHE A 104 -5.01 -2.26 -8.99
N PHE A 105 -4.46 -2.54 -7.83
CA PHE A 105 -3.89 -3.84 -7.49
C PHE A 105 -3.96 -4.05 -5.98
N SER A 106 -3.57 -5.22 -5.51
CA SER A 106 -3.59 -5.51 -4.08
C SER A 106 -2.20 -5.77 -3.55
N ASP A 107 -1.99 -5.45 -2.26
CA ASP A 107 -0.78 -5.86 -1.56
C ASP A 107 -0.85 -7.36 -1.21
N LEU A 108 0.14 -7.84 -0.46
CA LEU A 108 0.25 -9.27 -0.11
C LEU A 108 -0.91 -9.77 0.76
N ASP A 109 -1.62 -8.87 1.43
CA ASP A 109 -2.72 -9.22 2.35
C ASP A 109 -4.10 -8.86 1.78
N GLY A 110 -4.16 -8.41 0.53
CA GLY A 110 -5.42 -8.11 -0.15
C GLY A 110 -5.90 -6.67 0.00
N HIS A 111 -5.09 -5.78 0.58
CA HIS A 111 -5.44 -4.36 0.65
C HIS A 111 -5.32 -3.74 -0.74
N VAL A 112 -6.40 -3.13 -1.21
CA VAL A 112 -6.43 -2.52 -2.54
C VAL A 112 -5.68 -1.20 -2.55
N ILE A 113 -4.82 -1.05 -3.54
CA ILE A 113 -4.03 0.16 -3.80
C ILE A 113 -4.43 0.70 -5.17
N GLU A 114 -4.68 1.99 -5.23
CA GLU A 114 -4.89 2.72 -6.48
C GLU A 114 -3.66 3.61 -6.70
N ILE A 115 -3.09 3.56 -7.88
CA ILE A 115 -2.04 4.52 -8.26
C ILE A 115 -2.52 5.38 -9.41
N MET A 116 -2.09 6.64 -9.41
CA MET A 116 -2.44 7.61 -10.45
C MET A 116 -1.22 8.46 -10.79
N GLU A 117 -1.08 8.78 -12.06
CA GLU A 117 -0.02 9.67 -12.52
C GLU A 117 -0.41 11.14 -12.35
N LYS A 118 -1.67 11.43 -12.59
CA LYS A 118 -2.23 12.78 -12.52
C LYS A 118 -3.37 12.82 -11.50
N ASP A 119 -3.50 13.94 -10.83
CA ASP A 119 -4.63 14.18 -9.94
C ASP A 119 -5.95 14.31 -10.74
N PHE A 120 -7.02 14.06 -10.05
CA PHE A 120 -8.37 14.27 -10.61
C PHE A 120 -8.65 15.73 -10.94
#